data_3d0fcf550a05bc55ea1a41ef40188123
#
_entry.id   3d0fcf550a05bc55ea1a41ef40188123
#
_cell.length_a   1.000
_cell.length_b   1.000
_cell.length_c   1.000
_cell.angle_alpha   90.00
_cell.angle_beta   90.00
_cell.angle_gamma   90.00
#
_symmetry.space_group_name_H-M   'P 1'
#
loop_
_entity.id
_entity.type
_entity.pdbx_description
1 polymer ?
#
loop_
_entity_poly.entity_id
_entity_poly.type
_entity_poly.pdbx_seq_one_letter_code
_entity_poly.pdbx_strand_id
1 'polypeptide(L)'
;MNISVFDMYRIGIGPSSSHTVGPMRAGRNFISLLRSQHLFPEVEGIKVKLMGSLAATGIGHATDSAVLLGLMGKSPSVIDVDSIPDWIKDIKDKNRLLLDSCKPISFTYSKDLTFEPSVLDSYHTNTLIISAFDAKGSELFSRKYYSVGGGFIETEEEAKLKQEPRALPATEEDKKALPYPFSTANELMKQCRKNGLSMEAVIRANEEVIRSHEVIDDTLDHIWSVMSMCIDRGLNAKGCLPGPLKVKRRANELYEKLLNSPLKVADDPLQVIDWINAYAFAVSEENAAGGRVVTAPTNGAAGVIPAVINYYRQFIPQANKEGIRTFLLVAGAIGALYKKNASISGAEDG
;
A
#
# COMPACT_ATOMS: atom_id res chain seq x y z
N MET A 1 16.87 -0.48 -13.07
CA MET A 1 15.79 -1.28 -12.45
C MET A 1 14.54 -1.12 -13.31
N ASN A 2 14.01 -2.20 -13.83
CA ASN A 2 12.76 -2.19 -14.58
C ASN A 2 11.62 -2.26 -13.57
N ILE A 3 10.81 -1.20 -13.49
CA ILE A 3 9.64 -1.17 -12.60
C ILE A 3 8.51 -1.91 -13.31
N SER A 4 8.02 -2.99 -12.71
CA SER A 4 6.84 -3.72 -13.20
C SER A 4 5.58 -2.90 -12.99
N VAL A 5 4.58 -3.05 -13.86
CA VAL A 5 3.24 -2.51 -13.69
C VAL A 5 2.64 -2.94 -12.35
N PHE A 6 2.91 -4.16 -11.91
CA PHE A 6 2.42 -4.71 -10.64
C PHE A 6 3.06 -4.08 -9.40
N ASP A 7 4.18 -3.36 -9.54
CA ASP A 7 4.74 -2.56 -8.46
C ASP A 7 3.92 -1.29 -8.17
N MET A 8 3.06 -0.90 -9.13
CA MET A 8 2.16 0.24 -8.97
C MET A 8 0.87 -0.12 -8.24
N TYR A 9 0.51 -1.39 -8.21
CA TYR A 9 -0.71 -1.89 -7.60
C TYR A 9 -0.39 -2.79 -6.42
N ARG A 10 -0.52 -2.25 -5.21
CA ARG A 10 -0.27 -3.02 -4.00
C ARG A 10 -1.51 -3.09 -3.14
N ILE A 11 -1.99 -4.31 -2.92
CA ILE A 11 -3.06 -4.55 -1.98
C ILE A 11 -2.53 -4.33 -0.56
N GLY A 12 -3.22 -3.47 0.19
CA GLY A 12 -2.86 -3.11 1.54
C GLY A 12 -4.05 -2.59 2.32
N ILE A 13 -3.74 -1.87 3.39
CA ILE A 13 -4.73 -1.20 4.23
C ILE A 13 -4.42 0.29 4.32
N GLY A 14 -5.48 1.09 4.51
CA GLY A 14 -5.34 2.51 4.79
C GLY A 14 -4.79 2.81 6.19
N PRO A 15 -4.57 4.09 6.49
CA PRO A 15 -4.76 5.21 5.54
C PRO A 15 -3.53 5.54 4.67
N SER A 16 -2.34 4.97 4.93
CA SER A 16 -1.11 5.39 4.26
C SER A 16 -0.22 4.22 3.84
N SER A 17 0.37 4.32 2.65
CA SER A 17 1.36 3.33 2.21
C SER A 17 2.66 3.41 3.00
N SER A 18 3.16 4.62 3.29
CA SER A 18 4.43 4.81 4.02
C SER A 18 4.25 4.72 5.55
N HIS A 19 3.14 5.21 6.10
CA HIS A 19 2.93 5.30 7.55
C HIS A 19 2.12 4.14 8.14
N THR A 20 1.46 3.31 7.31
CA THR A 20 0.69 2.15 7.75
C THR A 20 1.26 0.86 7.16
N VAL A 21 1.26 0.72 5.82
CA VAL A 21 1.69 -0.53 5.17
C VAL A 21 3.17 -0.81 5.39
N GLY A 22 4.04 0.21 5.29
CA GLY A 22 5.48 0.08 5.54
C GLY A 22 5.79 -0.40 6.96
N PRO A 23 5.35 0.29 8.01
CA PRO A 23 5.53 -0.16 9.39
C PRO A 23 4.97 -1.56 9.69
N MET A 24 3.81 -1.92 9.12
CA MET A 24 3.28 -3.26 9.25
C MET A 24 4.18 -4.32 8.62
N ARG A 25 4.74 -4.03 7.44
CA ARG A 25 5.71 -4.91 6.79
C ARG A 25 7.02 -5.01 7.57
N ALA A 26 7.49 -3.91 8.17
CA ALA A 26 8.67 -3.92 9.01
C ALA A 26 8.49 -4.84 10.23
N GLY A 27 7.36 -4.73 10.93
CA GLY A 27 7.03 -5.63 12.04
C GLY A 27 7.01 -7.10 11.62
N ARG A 28 6.38 -7.41 10.48
CA ARG A 28 6.34 -8.78 9.95
C ARG A 28 7.72 -9.29 9.50
N ASN A 29 8.51 -8.44 8.83
CA ASN A 29 9.88 -8.78 8.44
C ASN A 29 10.75 -9.08 9.67
N PHE A 30 10.62 -8.28 10.73
CA PHE A 30 11.33 -8.48 11.99
C PHE A 30 11.04 -9.86 12.59
N ILE A 31 9.79 -10.29 12.65
CA ILE A 31 9.40 -11.65 13.08
C ILE A 31 10.04 -12.73 12.20
N SER A 32 10.03 -12.54 10.89
CA SER A 32 10.66 -13.49 9.94
C SER A 32 12.17 -13.60 10.19
N LEU A 33 12.84 -12.49 10.49
CA LEU A 33 14.28 -12.50 10.83
C LEU A 33 14.55 -13.20 12.15
N LEU A 34 13.76 -12.95 13.20
CA LEU A 34 13.89 -13.66 14.48
C LEU A 34 13.75 -15.19 14.30
N ARG A 35 12.84 -15.63 13.43
CA ARG A 35 12.67 -17.07 13.14
C ARG A 35 13.85 -17.63 12.34
N SER A 36 14.31 -16.94 11.31
CA SER A 36 15.43 -17.40 10.48
C SER A 36 16.75 -17.48 11.26
N GLN A 37 16.91 -16.64 12.27
CA GLN A 37 18.07 -16.63 13.17
C GLN A 37 17.88 -17.54 14.40
N HIS A 38 16.77 -18.26 14.50
CA HIS A 38 16.43 -19.14 15.63
C HIS A 38 16.29 -18.42 16.98
N LEU A 39 16.13 -17.10 17.02
CA LEU A 39 15.99 -16.29 18.22
C LEU A 39 14.54 -16.21 18.74
N PHE A 40 13.56 -16.48 17.90
CA PHE A 40 12.13 -16.33 18.21
C PHE A 40 11.68 -17.03 19.51
N PRO A 41 12.15 -18.24 19.86
CA PRO A 41 11.78 -18.92 21.12
C PRO A 41 12.23 -18.17 22.38
N GLU A 42 13.34 -17.42 22.30
CA GLU A 42 13.97 -16.73 23.45
C GLU A 42 13.36 -15.32 23.70
N VAL A 43 12.56 -14.81 22.76
CA VAL A 43 11.99 -13.44 22.88
C VAL A 43 10.95 -13.40 23.99
N GLU A 44 11.15 -12.57 25.00
CA GLU A 44 10.19 -12.32 26.08
C GLU A 44 9.74 -10.84 26.15
N GLY A 45 10.39 -9.96 25.38
CA GLY A 45 10.02 -8.55 25.26
C GLY A 45 10.32 -7.98 23.89
N ILE A 46 9.51 -7.02 23.47
CA ILE A 46 9.72 -6.22 22.24
C ILE A 46 9.62 -4.74 22.61
N LYS A 47 10.48 -3.93 22.02
CA LYS A 47 10.33 -2.47 22.03
C LYS A 47 10.29 -1.94 20.59
N VAL A 48 9.45 -0.94 20.38
CA VAL A 48 9.30 -0.25 19.11
C VAL A 48 9.55 1.24 19.32
N LYS A 49 10.42 1.80 18.52
CA LYS A 49 10.72 3.23 18.50
C LYS A 49 10.33 3.78 17.12
N LEU A 50 9.37 4.68 17.08
CA LEU A 50 8.99 5.43 15.89
C LEU A 50 9.70 6.77 15.90
N MET A 51 10.30 7.18 14.77
CA MET A 51 11.13 8.38 14.68
C MET A 51 10.67 9.28 13.54
N GLY A 52 11.03 10.55 13.60
CA GLY A 52 10.76 11.54 12.57
C GLY A 52 9.29 11.61 12.17
N SER A 53 9.01 11.53 10.89
CA SER A 53 7.64 11.63 10.35
C SER A 53 6.73 10.47 10.80
N LEU A 54 7.24 9.24 10.96
CA LEU A 54 6.47 8.13 11.53
C LEU A 54 6.00 8.38 12.96
N ALA A 55 6.73 9.17 13.73
CA ALA A 55 6.33 9.56 15.06
C ALA A 55 5.42 10.79 15.06
N ALA A 56 5.75 11.82 14.28
CA ALA A 56 5.02 13.09 14.26
C ALA A 56 3.56 12.93 13.81
N THR A 57 3.30 12.07 12.82
CA THR A 57 1.96 11.84 12.25
C THR A 57 1.43 10.44 12.52
N GLY A 58 2.17 9.63 13.29
CA GLY A 58 1.95 8.19 13.43
C GLY A 58 0.58 7.80 13.97
N ILE A 59 0.08 8.51 14.98
CA ILE A 59 -1.25 8.23 15.56
C ILE A 59 -2.35 8.44 14.51
N GLY A 60 -2.28 9.53 13.75
CA GLY A 60 -3.26 9.85 12.70
C GLY A 60 -3.24 8.86 11.53
N HIS A 61 -2.11 8.19 11.31
CA HIS A 61 -1.94 7.18 10.26
C HIS A 61 -1.96 5.74 10.80
N ALA A 62 -2.31 5.54 12.07
CA ALA A 62 -2.31 4.24 12.73
C ALA A 62 -0.97 3.47 12.61
N THR A 63 0.16 4.20 12.61
CA THR A 63 1.51 3.62 12.48
C THR A 63 1.84 2.69 13.62
N ASP A 64 1.45 3.08 14.85
CA ASP A 64 1.55 2.29 16.06
C ASP A 64 0.83 0.94 15.93
N SER A 65 -0.43 1.01 15.54
CA SER A 65 -1.26 -0.18 15.33
C SER A 65 -0.70 -1.07 14.22
N ALA A 66 -0.25 -0.47 13.13
CA ALA A 66 0.28 -1.19 11.97
C ALA A 66 1.53 -2.00 12.30
N VAL A 67 2.52 -1.42 13.02
CA VAL A 67 3.71 -2.17 13.40
C VAL A 67 3.37 -3.33 14.35
N LEU A 68 2.44 -3.13 15.31
CA LEU A 68 1.99 -4.18 16.21
C LEU A 68 1.30 -5.33 15.45
N LEU A 69 0.43 -5.02 14.49
CA LEU A 69 -0.19 -6.02 13.62
C LEU A 69 0.85 -6.80 12.81
N GLY A 70 1.89 -6.12 12.33
CA GLY A 70 3.04 -6.77 11.68
C GLY A 70 3.76 -7.74 12.61
N LEU A 71 4.04 -7.35 13.86
CA LEU A 71 4.63 -8.20 14.89
C LEU A 71 3.72 -9.39 15.26
N MET A 72 2.40 -9.24 15.14
CA MET A 72 1.45 -10.35 15.24
C MET A 72 1.47 -11.29 14.02
N GLY A 73 2.36 -11.08 13.04
CA GLY A 73 2.45 -11.88 11.83
C GLY A 73 1.39 -11.54 10.77
N LYS A 74 0.60 -10.49 10.97
CA LYS A 74 -0.43 -10.09 10.00
C LYS A 74 0.20 -9.46 8.75
N SER A 75 -0.46 -9.65 7.60
CA SER A 75 -0.03 -9.10 6.32
C SER A 75 -1.05 -8.08 5.81
N PRO A 76 -0.62 -6.90 5.32
CA PRO A 76 -1.56 -5.87 4.84
C PRO A 76 -2.47 -6.36 3.71
N SER A 77 -2.03 -7.31 2.89
CA SER A 77 -2.80 -7.80 1.74
C SER A 77 -3.95 -8.75 2.10
N VAL A 78 -3.88 -9.40 3.27
CA VAL A 78 -4.84 -10.46 3.65
C VAL A 78 -5.47 -10.28 5.03
N ILE A 79 -5.05 -9.26 5.80
CA ILE A 79 -5.56 -9.03 7.15
C ILE A 79 -7.07 -8.80 7.15
N ASP A 80 -7.77 -9.35 8.13
CA ASP A 80 -9.15 -8.99 8.40
C ASP A 80 -9.21 -7.59 9.02
N VAL A 81 -9.64 -6.61 8.22
CA VAL A 81 -9.67 -5.20 8.63
C VAL A 81 -10.70 -4.91 9.72
N ASP A 82 -11.77 -5.71 9.79
CA ASP A 82 -12.85 -5.53 10.77
C ASP A 82 -12.42 -5.97 12.18
N SER A 83 -11.45 -6.89 12.27
CA SER A 83 -10.87 -7.36 13.53
C SER A 83 -9.77 -6.43 14.10
N ILE A 84 -9.25 -5.49 13.32
CA ILE A 84 -8.14 -4.61 13.76
C ILE A 84 -8.44 -3.87 15.07
N PRO A 85 -9.61 -3.20 15.22
CA PRO A 85 -9.90 -2.45 16.44
C PRO A 85 -9.87 -3.34 17.70
N ASP A 86 -10.39 -4.56 17.61
CA ASP A 86 -10.46 -5.50 18.74
C ASP A 86 -9.06 -6.00 19.11
N TRP A 87 -8.20 -6.33 18.13
CA TRP A 87 -6.83 -6.75 18.42
C TRP A 87 -6.00 -5.64 19.07
N ILE A 88 -6.12 -4.41 18.59
CA ILE A 88 -5.39 -3.28 19.19
C ILE A 88 -5.92 -2.96 20.60
N LYS A 89 -7.22 -3.04 20.81
CA LYS A 89 -7.83 -2.90 22.12
C LYS A 89 -7.31 -3.97 23.09
N ASP A 90 -7.30 -5.23 22.65
CA ASP A 90 -6.80 -6.36 23.44
C ASP A 90 -5.34 -6.16 23.88
N ILE A 91 -4.47 -5.69 22.99
CA ILE A 91 -3.07 -5.39 23.33
C ILE A 91 -3.01 -4.32 24.43
N LYS A 92 -3.77 -3.24 24.30
CA LYS A 92 -3.78 -2.12 25.26
C LYS A 92 -4.36 -2.49 26.61
N ASP A 93 -5.47 -3.24 26.61
CA ASP A 93 -6.18 -3.60 27.85
C ASP A 93 -5.48 -4.72 28.63
N LYS A 94 -4.87 -5.68 27.91
CA LYS A 94 -4.23 -6.85 28.54
C LYS A 94 -2.74 -6.71 28.75
N ASN A 95 -2.11 -5.61 28.28
CA ASN A 95 -0.66 -5.39 28.29
C ASN A 95 0.10 -6.62 27.75
N ARG A 96 -0.39 -7.17 26.65
CA ARG A 96 0.12 -8.40 26.05
C ARG A 96 0.11 -8.30 24.53
N LEU A 97 1.21 -8.67 23.88
CA LEU A 97 1.32 -8.82 22.43
C LEU A 97 1.47 -10.29 22.06
N LEU A 98 0.71 -10.75 21.08
CA LEU A 98 0.78 -12.12 20.57
C LEU A 98 1.70 -12.15 19.33
N LEU A 99 2.99 -12.41 19.53
CA LEU A 99 3.98 -12.48 18.45
C LEU A 99 3.63 -13.61 17.48
N ASP A 100 3.65 -13.28 16.17
CA ASP A 100 3.35 -14.21 15.07
C ASP A 100 2.07 -15.04 15.30
N SER A 101 1.08 -14.45 15.97
CA SER A 101 -0.19 -15.09 16.33
C SER A 101 -0.07 -16.36 17.19
N CYS A 102 1.10 -16.64 17.79
CA CYS A 102 1.33 -17.88 18.54
C CYS A 102 2.04 -17.68 19.89
N LYS A 103 2.95 -16.72 20.04
CA LYS A 103 3.71 -16.51 21.27
C LYS A 103 3.26 -15.27 22.03
N PRO A 104 2.61 -15.40 23.20
CA PRO A 104 2.26 -14.25 24.03
C PRO A 104 3.50 -13.72 24.75
N ILE A 105 3.70 -12.41 24.72
CA ILE A 105 4.73 -11.71 25.51
C ILE A 105 4.11 -10.54 26.27
N SER A 106 4.77 -10.09 27.35
CA SER A 106 4.41 -8.86 28.02
C SER A 106 4.71 -7.66 27.10
N PHE A 107 3.74 -6.76 26.94
CA PHE A 107 3.89 -5.54 26.13
C PHE A 107 3.01 -4.43 26.68
N THR A 108 3.61 -3.42 27.27
CA THR A 108 2.89 -2.24 27.76
C THR A 108 2.97 -1.14 26.69
N TYR A 109 1.83 -0.89 26.02
CA TYR A 109 1.75 0.03 24.89
C TYR A 109 2.45 1.39 25.16
N SER A 110 2.20 2.01 26.29
CA SER A 110 2.76 3.34 26.63
C SER A 110 4.25 3.33 26.98
N LYS A 111 4.85 2.16 27.24
CA LYS A 111 6.24 1.99 27.64
C LYS A 111 7.10 1.37 26.54
N ASP A 112 6.55 0.38 25.85
CA ASP A 112 7.31 -0.44 24.91
C ASP A 112 7.16 0.04 23.45
N LEU A 113 6.27 1.05 23.21
CA LEU A 113 6.19 1.76 21.95
C LEU A 113 6.37 3.26 22.19
N THR A 114 7.42 3.86 21.62
CA THR A 114 7.76 5.26 21.81
C THR A 114 7.66 6.05 20.51
N PHE A 115 7.30 7.33 20.63
CA PHE A 115 7.23 8.29 19.55
C PHE A 115 8.28 9.37 19.76
N GLU A 116 9.24 9.46 18.85
CA GLU A 116 10.36 10.41 18.92
C GLU A 116 10.38 11.31 17.66
N PRO A 117 9.47 12.27 17.54
CA PRO A 117 9.32 13.08 16.31
C PRO A 117 10.53 13.98 16.05
N SER A 118 11.28 14.36 17.08
CA SER A 118 12.46 15.22 16.95
C SER A 118 13.73 14.45 16.58
N VAL A 119 13.70 13.12 16.61
CA VAL A 119 14.85 12.28 16.23
C VAL A 119 14.74 11.96 14.75
N LEU A 120 15.59 12.61 13.96
CA LEU A 120 15.65 12.44 12.51
C LEU A 120 16.85 11.56 12.16
N ASP A 121 16.62 10.59 11.28
CA ASP A 121 17.69 9.81 10.65
C ASP A 121 18.19 10.55 9.41
N SER A 122 19.50 10.50 9.16
CA SER A 122 20.13 11.19 8.02
C SER A 122 19.78 10.59 6.67
N TYR A 123 19.30 9.33 6.65
CA TYR A 123 18.92 8.65 5.42
C TYR A 123 17.47 8.89 5.04
N HIS A 124 16.54 8.77 6.01
CA HIS A 124 15.10 8.91 5.73
C HIS A 124 14.31 9.33 6.96
N THR A 125 13.34 10.23 6.77
CA THR A 125 12.50 10.74 7.87
C THR A 125 11.50 9.70 8.41
N ASN A 126 11.12 8.69 7.62
CA ASN A 126 10.21 7.62 8.02
C ASN A 126 11.00 6.43 8.60
N THR A 127 11.52 6.60 9.80
CA THR A 127 12.40 5.61 10.46
C THR A 127 11.69 4.93 11.63
N LEU A 128 11.92 3.63 11.78
CA LEU A 128 11.54 2.89 12.99
C LEU A 128 12.62 1.89 13.39
N ILE A 129 12.72 1.64 14.69
CA ILE A 129 13.60 0.62 15.26
C ILE A 129 12.75 -0.37 16.04
N ILE A 130 12.99 -1.67 15.83
CA ILE A 130 12.36 -2.75 16.58
C ILE A 130 13.45 -3.56 17.24
N SER A 131 13.36 -3.77 18.57
CA SER A 131 14.30 -4.53 19.37
C SER A 131 13.60 -5.65 20.13
N ALA A 132 14.21 -6.84 20.17
CA ALA A 132 13.77 -8.01 20.91
C ALA A 132 14.68 -8.28 22.11
N PHE A 133 14.09 -8.68 23.23
CA PHE A 133 14.77 -8.91 24.50
C PHE A 133 14.44 -10.29 25.08
N ASP A 134 15.40 -10.87 25.80
CA ASP A 134 15.22 -12.09 26.58
C ASP A 134 14.51 -11.85 27.92
N ALA A 135 14.30 -12.92 28.69
CA ALA A 135 13.70 -12.86 30.02
C ALA A 135 14.54 -12.07 31.05
N LYS A 136 15.82 -11.86 30.80
CA LYS A 136 16.72 -11.07 31.68
C LYS A 136 16.76 -9.59 31.27
N GLY A 137 16.07 -9.22 30.16
CA GLY A 137 16.08 -7.89 29.60
C GLY A 137 17.33 -7.58 28.74
N SER A 138 18.11 -8.60 28.36
CA SER A 138 19.23 -8.45 27.43
C SER A 138 18.69 -8.37 26.00
N GLU A 139 19.24 -7.46 25.19
CA GLU A 139 18.87 -7.32 23.79
C GLU A 139 19.38 -8.53 22.98
N LEU A 140 18.45 -9.28 22.38
CA LEU A 140 18.74 -10.42 21.51
C LEU A 140 19.00 -9.99 20.07
N PHE A 141 18.20 -9.04 19.59
CA PHE A 141 18.26 -8.57 18.21
C PHE A 141 17.59 -7.21 18.07
N SER A 142 18.16 -6.35 17.26
CA SER A 142 17.61 -5.04 16.94
C SER A 142 17.74 -4.76 15.44
N ARG A 143 16.75 -4.07 14.86
CA ARG A 143 16.77 -3.73 13.45
C ARG A 143 16.15 -2.34 13.22
N LYS A 144 16.86 -1.53 12.44
CA LYS A 144 16.35 -0.26 11.94
C LYS A 144 15.77 -0.46 10.55
N TYR A 145 14.60 0.13 10.32
CA TYR A 145 13.88 0.13 9.06
C TYR A 145 13.55 1.54 8.60
N TYR A 146 13.52 1.73 7.29
CA TYR A 146 13.05 2.92 6.61
C TYR A 146 11.83 2.58 5.77
N SER A 147 10.75 3.35 5.93
CA SER A 147 9.54 3.20 5.10
C SER A 147 9.61 4.17 3.92
N VAL A 148 10.09 3.68 2.78
CA VAL A 148 10.49 4.48 1.61
C VAL A 148 9.34 4.75 0.61
N GLY A 149 8.10 4.72 1.07
CA GLY A 149 6.92 4.98 0.24
C GLY A 149 6.40 3.74 -0.53
N GLY A 150 5.18 3.82 -1.06
CA GLY A 150 4.53 2.71 -1.78
C GLY A 150 4.39 1.41 -0.96
N GLY A 151 4.53 1.48 0.36
CA GLY A 151 4.56 0.30 1.24
C GLY A 151 5.85 -0.51 1.15
N PHE A 152 6.92 0.03 0.58
CA PHE A 152 8.25 -0.57 0.63
C PHE A 152 8.95 -0.23 1.93
N ILE A 153 9.82 -1.15 2.35
CA ILE A 153 10.72 -0.95 3.48
C ILE A 153 12.15 -1.24 3.04
N GLU A 154 13.09 -0.58 3.67
CA GLU A 154 14.52 -0.85 3.55
C GLU A 154 15.11 -1.01 4.94
N THR A 155 16.07 -1.89 5.08
CA THR A 155 16.87 -2.00 6.31
C THR A 155 18.06 -1.01 6.26
N GLU A 156 18.67 -0.76 7.40
CA GLU A 156 19.87 0.11 7.45
C GLU A 156 21.01 -0.43 6.56
N GLU A 157 21.15 -1.74 6.45
CA GLU A 157 22.16 -2.37 5.61
C GLU A 157 21.87 -2.15 4.12
N GLU A 158 20.61 -2.32 3.70
CA GLU A 158 20.21 -2.06 2.32
C GLU A 158 20.38 -0.58 1.95
N ALA A 159 20.07 0.32 2.89
CA ALA A 159 20.26 1.75 2.71
C ALA A 159 21.75 2.11 2.54
N LYS A 160 22.63 1.54 3.35
CA LYS A 160 24.08 1.74 3.23
C LYS A 160 24.62 1.24 1.89
N LEU A 161 24.16 0.07 1.43
CA LEU A 161 24.57 -0.49 0.13
C LEU A 161 24.14 0.41 -1.04
N LYS A 162 23.01 1.11 -0.93
CA LYS A 162 22.55 2.06 -1.98
C LYS A 162 23.34 3.37 -1.99
N GLN A 163 23.88 3.79 -0.85
CA GLN A 163 24.72 5.00 -0.74
C GLN A 163 26.15 4.77 -1.24
N GLU A 164 26.61 3.51 -1.25
CA GLU A 164 27.91 3.19 -1.84
C GLU A 164 27.84 3.34 -3.36
N PRO A 165 28.90 3.91 -4.01
CA PRO A 165 28.95 4.11 -5.47
C PRO A 165 29.00 2.79 -6.25
N ARG A 166 28.95 1.66 -5.61
CA ARG A 166 28.91 0.33 -6.19
C ARG A 166 27.50 0.01 -6.63
N ALA A 167 27.27 -0.08 -7.93
CA ALA A 167 26.01 -0.58 -8.45
C ALA A 167 25.66 -1.92 -7.78
N LEU A 168 24.48 -1.99 -7.13
CA LEU A 168 23.98 -3.28 -6.67
C LEU A 168 24.03 -4.26 -7.84
N PRO A 169 24.48 -5.51 -7.62
CA PRO A 169 24.44 -6.50 -8.68
C PRO A 169 23.01 -6.61 -9.18
N ALA A 170 22.82 -6.44 -10.48
CA ALA A 170 21.52 -6.61 -11.13
C ALA A 170 20.94 -7.97 -10.74
N THR A 171 19.66 -8.00 -10.31
CA THR A 171 18.96 -9.25 -10.05
C THR A 171 18.87 -10.07 -11.34
N GLU A 172 18.58 -11.36 -11.26
CA GLU A 172 18.36 -12.18 -12.46
C GLU A 172 17.20 -11.64 -13.32
N GLU A 173 16.22 -10.97 -12.69
CA GLU A 173 15.12 -10.27 -13.38
C GLU A 173 15.60 -9.00 -14.09
N ASP A 174 16.53 -8.26 -13.50
CA ASP A 174 17.14 -7.07 -14.13
C ASP A 174 18.01 -7.43 -15.35
N LYS A 175 18.50 -8.65 -15.42
CA LYS A 175 19.35 -9.14 -16.55
C LYS A 175 18.54 -9.57 -17.77
N LYS A 176 17.25 -9.82 -17.63
CA LYS A 176 16.38 -10.17 -18.75
C LYS A 176 16.12 -8.95 -19.62
N ALA A 177 16.55 -9.03 -20.88
CA ALA A 177 16.30 -7.96 -21.84
C ALA A 177 14.80 -7.84 -22.14
N LEU A 178 14.22 -6.66 -21.96
CA LEU A 178 12.84 -6.40 -22.35
C LEU A 178 12.70 -6.35 -23.86
N PRO A 179 11.65 -6.94 -24.45
CA PRO A 179 11.36 -6.86 -25.89
C PRO A 179 11.21 -5.41 -26.38
N TYR A 180 10.56 -4.59 -25.58
CA TYR A 180 10.23 -3.20 -25.90
C TYR A 180 10.62 -2.25 -24.77
N PRO A 181 11.93 -2.00 -24.55
CA PRO A 181 12.38 -1.16 -23.45
C PRO A 181 11.95 0.30 -23.66
N PHE A 182 11.51 0.96 -22.58
CA PHE A 182 11.21 2.38 -22.54
C PHE A 182 11.46 2.95 -21.14
N SER A 183 11.79 4.23 -21.10
CA SER A 183 12.03 4.99 -19.85
C SER A 183 11.23 6.29 -19.81
N THR A 184 10.64 6.68 -20.93
CA THR A 184 9.83 7.88 -21.10
C THR A 184 8.55 7.56 -21.89
N ALA A 185 7.54 8.40 -21.78
CA ALA A 185 6.32 8.28 -22.58
C ALA A 185 6.61 8.35 -24.10
N ASN A 186 7.57 9.22 -24.51
CA ASN A 186 7.97 9.32 -25.90
C ASN A 186 8.59 8.01 -26.42
N GLU A 187 9.41 7.35 -25.61
CA GLU A 187 9.98 6.04 -25.97
C GLU A 187 8.89 4.96 -26.06
N LEU A 188 7.93 4.92 -25.13
CA LEU A 188 6.78 4.02 -25.22
C LEU A 188 6.00 4.23 -26.52
N MET A 189 5.68 5.47 -26.86
CA MET A 189 5.00 5.81 -28.12
C MET A 189 5.82 5.44 -29.36
N LYS A 190 7.16 5.58 -29.30
CA LYS A 190 8.06 5.16 -30.36
C LYS A 190 8.05 3.65 -30.55
N GLN A 191 8.06 2.86 -29.47
CA GLN A 191 7.92 1.40 -29.53
C GLN A 191 6.59 1.00 -30.18
N CYS A 192 5.48 1.62 -29.78
CA CYS A 192 4.18 1.35 -30.36
C CYS A 192 4.18 1.58 -31.89
N ARG A 193 4.64 2.76 -32.33
CA ARG A 193 4.65 3.14 -33.76
C ARG A 193 5.60 2.26 -34.59
N LYS A 194 6.81 2.01 -34.09
CA LYS A 194 7.82 1.22 -34.80
C LYS A 194 7.37 -0.21 -35.05
N ASN A 195 6.64 -0.80 -34.09
CA ASN A 195 6.26 -2.21 -34.14
C ASN A 195 4.79 -2.42 -34.54
N GLY A 196 4.01 -1.36 -34.76
CA GLY A 196 2.58 -1.46 -35.07
C GLY A 196 1.74 -2.05 -33.91
N LEU A 197 2.18 -1.85 -32.66
CA LEU A 197 1.56 -2.41 -31.47
C LEU A 197 0.79 -1.36 -30.67
N SER A 198 -0.25 -1.79 -29.96
CA SER A 198 -0.91 -0.98 -28.92
C SER A 198 0.01 -0.77 -27.72
N MET A 199 -0.28 0.24 -26.89
CA MET A 199 0.43 0.42 -25.61
C MET A 199 0.31 -0.84 -24.74
N GLU A 200 -0.89 -1.39 -24.67
CA GLU A 200 -1.17 -2.61 -23.89
C GLU A 200 -0.27 -3.76 -24.38
N ALA A 201 -0.20 -4.01 -25.67
CA ALA A 201 0.61 -5.09 -26.23
C ALA A 201 2.11 -4.94 -25.94
N VAL A 202 2.63 -3.70 -26.01
CA VAL A 202 4.02 -3.39 -25.65
C VAL A 202 4.29 -3.67 -24.17
N ILE A 203 3.39 -3.24 -23.30
CA ILE A 203 3.52 -3.39 -21.84
C ILE A 203 3.40 -4.85 -21.46
N ARG A 204 2.39 -5.54 -21.98
CA ARG A 204 2.15 -6.96 -21.73
C ARG A 204 3.34 -7.82 -22.14
N ALA A 205 3.90 -7.61 -23.32
CA ALA A 205 5.07 -8.34 -23.78
C ALA A 205 6.30 -8.14 -22.86
N ASN A 206 6.46 -6.94 -22.29
CA ASN A 206 7.52 -6.70 -21.30
C ASN A 206 7.27 -7.45 -20.00
N GLU A 207 6.03 -7.52 -19.50
CA GLU A 207 5.68 -8.27 -18.29
C GLU A 207 5.79 -9.79 -18.50
N GLU A 208 5.52 -10.29 -19.72
CA GLU A 208 5.61 -11.72 -20.07
C GLU A 208 7.04 -12.27 -20.03
N VAL A 209 8.06 -11.42 -20.02
CA VAL A 209 9.44 -11.85 -19.75
C VAL A 209 9.62 -12.42 -18.35
N ILE A 210 8.80 -11.97 -17.40
CA ILE A 210 8.92 -12.31 -15.97
C ILE A 210 7.82 -13.30 -15.55
N ARG A 211 6.61 -13.17 -16.13
CA ARG A 211 5.39 -13.90 -15.73
C ARG A 211 4.71 -14.52 -16.95
N SER A 212 3.98 -15.62 -16.77
CA SER A 212 3.12 -16.12 -17.84
C SER A 212 1.93 -15.20 -18.10
N HIS A 213 1.36 -15.27 -19.28
CA HIS A 213 0.15 -14.54 -19.67
C HIS A 213 -1.00 -14.74 -18.67
N GLU A 214 -1.24 -15.97 -18.28
CA GLU A 214 -2.27 -16.34 -17.29
C GLU A 214 -2.03 -15.68 -15.93
N VAL A 215 -0.79 -15.67 -15.43
CA VAL A 215 -0.45 -15.02 -14.16
C VAL A 215 -0.65 -13.52 -14.23
N ILE A 216 -0.36 -12.89 -15.37
CA ILE A 216 -0.63 -11.45 -15.58
C ILE A 216 -2.13 -11.20 -15.47
N ASP A 217 -2.92 -11.95 -16.20
CA ASP A 217 -4.37 -11.81 -16.25
C ASP A 217 -5.03 -12.05 -14.89
N ASP A 218 -4.68 -13.14 -14.21
CA ASP A 218 -5.20 -13.46 -12.88
C ASP A 218 -4.84 -12.39 -11.85
N THR A 219 -3.62 -11.83 -11.95
CA THR A 219 -3.20 -10.76 -11.06
C THR A 219 -3.98 -9.46 -11.30
N LEU A 220 -4.21 -9.09 -12.56
CA LEU A 220 -5.02 -7.91 -12.91
C LEU A 220 -6.47 -8.08 -12.46
N ASP A 221 -7.04 -9.26 -12.66
CA ASP A 221 -8.40 -9.59 -12.21
C ASP A 221 -8.53 -9.53 -10.69
N HIS A 222 -7.53 -10.03 -9.96
CA HIS A 222 -7.49 -9.95 -8.52
C HIS A 222 -7.38 -8.49 -8.03
N ILE A 223 -6.52 -7.68 -8.64
CA ILE A 223 -6.41 -6.24 -8.35
C ILE A 223 -7.77 -5.55 -8.53
N TRP A 224 -8.42 -5.78 -9.68
CA TRP A 224 -9.74 -5.22 -9.92
C TRP A 224 -10.79 -5.71 -8.92
N SER A 225 -10.79 -6.98 -8.58
CA SER A 225 -11.70 -7.54 -7.58
C SER A 225 -11.59 -6.81 -6.24
N VAL A 226 -10.36 -6.57 -5.76
CA VAL A 226 -10.13 -5.82 -4.51
C VAL A 226 -10.58 -4.36 -4.62
N MET A 227 -10.31 -3.71 -5.76
CA MET A 227 -10.77 -2.35 -6.02
C MET A 227 -12.30 -2.25 -6.02
N SER A 228 -12.99 -3.19 -6.68
CA SER A 228 -14.46 -3.24 -6.72
C SER A 228 -15.06 -3.47 -5.34
N MET A 229 -14.53 -4.42 -4.58
CA MET A 229 -14.98 -4.66 -3.21
C MET A 229 -14.80 -3.44 -2.31
N CYS A 230 -13.70 -2.68 -2.50
CA CYS A 230 -13.47 -1.44 -1.76
C CYS A 230 -14.52 -0.37 -2.10
N ILE A 231 -14.86 -0.20 -3.38
CA ILE A 231 -15.95 0.70 -3.81
C ILE A 231 -17.27 0.28 -3.15
N ASP A 232 -17.66 -1.00 -3.30
CA ASP A 232 -18.92 -1.51 -2.78
C ASP A 232 -19.04 -1.32 -1.27
N ARG A 233 -17.96 -1.58 -0.53
CA ARG A 233 -17.90 -1.35 0.92
C ARG A 233 -18.06 0.14 1.26
N GLY A 234 -17.35 1.02 0.59
CA GLY A 234 -17.42 2.46 0.84
C GLY A 234 -18.76 3.08 0.49
N LEU A 235 -19.40 2.64 -0.59
CA LEU A 235 -20.75 3.09 -0.99
C LEU A 235 -21.83 2.69 0.04
N ASN A 236 -21.64 1.60 0.76
CA ASN A 236 -22.57 1.12 1.80
C ASN A 236 -22.21 1.63 3.20
N ALA A 237 -21.04 2.20 3.40
CA ALA A 237 -20.59 2.65 4.73
C ALA A 237 -21.19 4.02 5.09
N LYS A 238 -21.73 4.11 6.31
CA LYS A 238 -22.38 5.32 6.87
C LYS A 238 -21.65 5.79 8.12
N GLY A 239 -22.01 6.98 8.59
CA GLY A 239 -21.47 7.54 9.84
C GLY A 239 -20.25 8.43 9.62
N CYS A 240 -19.28 8.36 10.54
CA CYS A 240 -18.08 9.20 10.54
C CYS A 240 -16.81 8.35 10.36
N LEU A 241 -15.81 8.97 9.77
CA LEU A 241 -14.46 8.41 9.72
C LEU A 241 -13.82 8.37 11.11
N PRO A 242 -12.90 7.45 11.38
CA PRO A 242 -12.12 7.43 12.60
C PRO A 242 -11.35 8.74 12.82
N GLY A 243 -11.04 9.04 14.09
CA GLY A 243 -10.23 10.18 14.47
C GLY A 243 -11.02 11.32 15.14
N PRO A 244 -10.30 12.34 15.65
CA PRO A 244 -10.90 13.39 16.47
C PRO A 244 -11.81 14.34 15.70
N LEU A 245 -11.61 14.49 14.39
CA LEU A 245 -12.35 15.44 13.54
C LEU A 245 -13.78 14.97 13.22
N LYS A 246 -14.10 13.69 13.45
CA LYS A 246 -15.44 13.10 13.19
C LYS A 246 -15.98 13.44 11.79
N VAL A 247 -15.12 13.34 10.77
CA VAL A 247 -15.46 13.66 9.37
C VAL A 247 -16.59 12.75 8.91
N LYS A 248 -17.71 13.32 8.48
CA LYS A 248 -18.86 12.56 7.99
C LYS A 248 -18.54 11.91 6.65
N ARG A 249 -18.91 10.63 6.49
CA ARG A 249 -18.86 9.93 5.19
C ARG A 249 -19.88 10.54 4.23
N ARG A 250 -19.49 10.70 2.98
CA ARG A 250 -20.27 11.36 1.92
C ARG A 250 -20.63 10.45 0.76
N ALA A 251 -19.82 9.40 0.56
CA ALA A 251 -19.96 8.51 -0.59
C ALA A 251 -21.36 7.87 -0.67
N ASN A 252 -21.87 7.36 0.45
CA ASN A 252 -23.19 6.74 0.49
C ASN A 252 -24.31 7.74 0.16
N GLU A 253 -24.29 8.95 0.74
CA GLU A 253 -25.33 9.96 0.49
C GLU A 253 -25.33 10.43 -0.99
N LEU A 254 -24.14 10.61 -1.56
CA LEU A 254 -24.02 10.99 -2.97
C LEU A 254 -24.54 9.86 -3.88
N TYR A 255 -24.15 8.62 -3.59
CA TYR A 255 -24.57 7.46 -4.36
C TYR A 255 -26.09 7.26 -4.31
N GLU A 256 -26.71 7.36 -3.14
CA GLU A 256 -28.16 7.28 -2.96
C GLU A 256 -28.90 8.38 -3.74
N LYS A 257 -28.37 9.61 -3.76
CA LYS A 257 -28.93 10.70 -4.57
C LYS A 257 -28.87 10.37 -6.06
N LEU A 258 -27.76 9.83 -6.55
CA LEU A 258 -27.58 9.47 -7.95
C LEU A 258 -28.52 8.35 -8.37
N LEU A 259 -28.71 7.32 -7.53
CA LEU A 259 -29.65 6.22 -7.79
C LEU A 259 -31.10 6.70 -7.90
N ASN A 260 -31.48 7.67 -7.08
CA ASN A 260 -32.84 8.23 -7.02
C ASN A 260 -33.04 9.46 -7.92
N SER A 261 -32.02 9.87 -8.69
CA SER A 261 -32.12 11.00 -9.59
C SER A 261 -33.08 10.69 -10.74
N PRO A 262 -34.04 11.58 -11.04
CA PRO A 262 -34.87 11.47 -12.22
C PRO A 262 -34.10 11.71 -13.52
N LEU A 263 -32.95 12.41 -13.43
CA LEU A 263 -32.07 12.69 -14.57
C LEU A 263 -31.20 11.46 -14.87
N LYS A 264 -31.00 11.20 -16.15
CA LYS A 264 -30.06 10.18 -16.63
C LYS A 264 -28.79 10.87 -17.12
N VAL A 265 -27.68 10.14 -17.13
CA VAL A 265 -26.39 10.64 -17.69
C VAL A 265 -26.55 11.18 -19.12
N ALA A 266 -27.48 10.62 -19.90
CA ALA A 266 -27.80 11.09 -21.25
C ALA A 266 -28.42 12.50 -21.28
N ASP A 267 -29.11 12.87 -20.20
CA ASP A 267 -29.83 14.15 -20.10
C ASP A 267 -28.97 15.24 -19.43
N ASP A 268 -28.00 14.82 -18.61
CA ASP A 268 -27.04 15.71 -17.95
C ASP A 268 -25.62 15.13 -18.00
N PRO A 269 -24.80 15.55 -18.96
CA PRO A 269 -23.43 15.08 -19.10
C PRO A 269 -22.54 15.31 -17.88
N LEU A 270 -22.86 16.29 -17.02
CA LEU A 270 -22.10 16.56 -15.78
C LEU A 270 -22.36 15.51 -14.70
N GLN A 271 -23.45 14.79 -14.77
CA GLN A 271 -23.76 13.69 -13.84
C GLN A 271 -22.70 12.58 -13.86
N VAL A 272 -21.96 12.43 -14.96
CA VAL A 272 -20.77 11.56 -15.06
C VAL A 272 -19.76 11.87 -13.95
N ILE A 273 -19.52 13.15 -13.69
CA ILE A 273 -18.56 13.62 -12.67
C ILE A 273 -19.04 13.18 -11.28
N ASP A 274 -20.33 13.29 -11.02
CA ASP A 274 -20.89 12.90 -9.72
C ASP A 274 -20.79 11.39 -9.48
N TRP A 275 -21.02 10.56 -10.50
CA TRP A 275 -20.80 9.12 -10.42
C TRP A 275 -19.35 8.77 -10.11
N ILE A 276 -18.39 9.37 -10.85
CA ILE A 276 -16.96 9.16 -10.62
C ILE A 276 -16.57 9.62 -9.21
N ASN A 277 -17.09 10.76 -8.76
CA ASN A 277 -16.85 11.29 -7.41
C ASN A 277 -17.41 10.34 -6.33
N ALA A 278 -18.61 9.79 -6.50
CA ALA A 278 -19.17 8.84 -5.55
C ALA A 278 -18.26 7.62 -5.37
N TYR A 279 -17.76 7.05 -6.45
CA TYR A 279 -16.83 5.91 -6.40
C TYR A 279 -15.47 6.28 -5.81
N ALA A 280 -14.93 7.46 -6.19
CA ALA A 280 -13.66 7.93 -5.64
C ALA A 280 -13.74 8.22 -4.14
N PHE A 281 -14.84 8.85 -3.68
CA PHE A 281 -15.10 9.07 -2.25
C PHE A 281 -15.24 7.74 -1.50
N ALA A 282 -15.93 6.75 -2.06
CA ALA A 282 -16.08 5.44 -1.44
C ALA A 282 -14.71 4.82 -1.11
N VAL A 283 -13.79 4.81 -2.07
CA VAL A 283 -12.43 4.29 -1.85
C VAL A 283 -11.63 5.17 -0.90
N SER A 284 -11.71 6.49 -1.02
CA SER A 284 -10.97 7.41 -0.17
C SER A 284 -11.42 7.33 1.29
N GLU A 285 -12.72 7.17 1.53
CA GLU A 285 -13.29 7.02 2.87
C GLU A 285 -12.94 5.65 3.48
N GLU A 286 -12.93 4.58 2.69
CA GLU A 286 -12.43 3.28 3.12
C GLU A 286 -10.93 3.35 3.44
N ASN A 287 -10.13 4.01 2.61
CA ASN A 287 -8.73 4.26 2.92
C ASN A 287 -8.55 4.98 4.26
N ALA A 288 -9.27 6.08 4.47
CA ALA A 288 -9.20 6.85 5.71
C ALA A 288 -9.67 6.06 6.94
N ALA A 289 -10.58 5.12 6.75
CA ALA A 289 -11.08 4.24 7.81
C ALA A 289 -10.19 3.04 8.12
N GLY A 290 -9.06 2.88 7.45
CA GLY A 290 -8.19 1.71 7.63
C GLY A 290 -8.63 0.47 6.85
N GLY A 291 -9.58 0.62 5.93
CA GLY A 291 -10.09 -0.45 5.08
C GLY A 291 -9.05 -0.96 4.08
N ARG A 292 -9.39 -2.06 3.41
CA ARG A 292 -8.54 -2.64 2.36
C ARG A 292 -8.64 -1.84 1.08
N VAL A 293 -7.48 -1.43 0.56
CA VAL A 293 -7.37 -0.65 -0.67
C VAL A 293 -6.24 -1.20 -1.56
N VAL A 294 -6.26 -0.81 -2.82
CA VAL A 294 -5.12 -0.98 -3.73
C VAL A 294 -4.41 0.35 -3.85
N THR A 295 -3.16 0.40 -3.40
CA THR A 295 -2.27 1.56 -3.63
C THR A 295 -2.07 1.73 -5.15
N ALA A 296 -2.19 2.97 -5.68
CA ALA A 296 -2.09 3.22 -7.13
C ALA A 296 -1.68 4.67 -7.48
N PRO A 297 -0.40 5.06 -7.45
CA PRO A 297 0.77 4.49 -6.76
C PRO A 297 0.82 4.80 -5.25
N THR A 298 -0.04 5.67 -4.74
CA THR A 298 -0.16 6.03 -3.32
C THR A 298 -1.54 5.69 -2.78
N ASN A 299 -1.69 5.60 -1.46
CA ASN A 299 -3.00 5.40 -0.84
C ASN A 299 -3.91 6.64 -1.01
N GLY A 300 -3.35 7.85 -0.98
CA GLY A 300 -4.13 9.08 -1.19
C GLY A 300 -4.79 9.15 -2.58
N ALA A 301 -4.17 8.59 -3.61
CA ALA A 301 -4.67 8.52 -4.97
C ALA A 301 -5.45 7.23 -5.29
N ALA A 302 -5.61 6.32 -4.33
CA ALA A 302 -6.18 4.98 -4.55
C ALA A 302 -7.60 4.98 -5.11
N GLY A 303 -8.36 6.09 -4.95
CA GLY A 303 -9.72 6.22 -5.44
C GLY A 303 -9.85 6.52 -6.94
N VAL A 304 -8.80 7.05 -7.58
CA VAL A 304 -8.90 7.56 -8.96
C VAL A 304 -9.12 6.44 -9.98
N ILE A 305 -8.20 5.48 -10.04
CA ILE A 305 -8.24 4.36 -11.00
C ILE A 305 -9.51 3.52 -10.84
N PRO A 306 -9.87 3.03 -9.64
CA PRO A 306 -11.06 2.21 -9.49
C PRO A 306 -12.36 2.97 -9.81
N ALA A 307 -12.43 4.29 -9.53
CA ALA A 307 -13.60 5.08 -9.86
C ALA A 307 -13.84 5.16 -11.38
N VAL A 308 -12.79 5.39 -12.16
CA VAL A 308 -12.87 5.45 -13.62
C VAL A 308 -13.19 4.08 -14.21
N ILE A 309 -12.57 3.00 -13.72
CA ILE A 309 -12.90 1.63 -14.18
C ILE A 309 -14.34 1.27 -13.84
N ASN A 310 -14.83 1.63 -12.63
CA ASN A 310 -16.21 1.33 -12.25
C ASN A 310 -17.21 2.09 -13.13
N TYR A 311 -16.89 3.37 -13.45
CA TYR A 311 -17.67 4.12 -14.44
C TYR A 311 -17.67 3.44 -15.81
N TYR A 312 -16.49 3.04 -16.34
CA TYR A 312 -16.37 2.31 -17.58
C TYR A 312 -17.27 1.06 -17.58
N ARG A 313 -17.17 0.24 -16.53
CA ARG A 313 -17.96 -1.00 -16.40
C ARG A 313 -19.47 -0.77 -16.39
N GLN A 314 -19.92 0.32 -15.76
CA GLN A 314 -21.34 0.57 -15.53
C GLN A 314 -22.02 1.29 -16.68
N PHE A 315 -21.31 2.18 -17.36
CA PHE A 315 -21.94 3.10 -18.32
C PHE A 315 -21.49 2.91 -19.77
N ILE A 316 -20.45 2.13 -20.02
CA ILE A 316 -20.00 1.86 -21.41
C ILE A 316 -20.56 0.51 -21.86
N PRO A 317 -21.45 0.47 -22.89
CA PRO A 317 -22.10 -0.77 -23.31
C PRO A 317 -21.15 -1.87 -23.77
N GLN A 318 -19.97 -1.49 -24.29
CA GLN A 318 -18.95 -2.43 -24.78
C GLN A 318 -17.93 -2.81 -23.68
N ALA A 319 -18.14 -2.35 -22.43
CA ALA A 319 -17.24 -2.66 -21.34
C ALA A 319 -17.13 -4.16 -21.12
N ASN A 320 -15.90 -4.63 -20.99
CA ASN A 320 -15.61 -6.04 -20.80
C ASN A 320 -14.34 -6.22 -19.93
N LYS A 321 -14.03 -7.44 -19.59
CA LYS A 321 -12.92 -7.83 -18.74
C LYS A 321 -11.56 -7.41 -19.33
N GLU A 322 -11.40 -7.59 -20.63
CA GLU A 322 -10.15 -7.22 -21.34
C GLU A 322 -9.91 -5.71 -21.34
N GLY A 323 -10.97 -4.91 -21.45
CA GLY A 323 -10.87 -3.46 -21.34
C GLY A 323 -10.39 -3.01 -19.93
N ILE A 324 -10.81 -3.70 -18.87
CA ILE A 324 -10.34 -3.45 -17.50
C ILE A 324 -8.87 -3.81 -17.37
N ARG A 325 -8.44 -4.97 -17.88
CA ARG A 325 -7.04 -5.40 -17.89
C ARG A 325 -6.15 -4.43 -18.66
N THR A 326 -6.59 -4.03 -19.85
CA THR A 326 -5.92 -3.02 -20.68
C THR A 326 -5.76 -1.70 -19.92
N PHE A 327 -6.82 -1.23 -19.25
CA PHE A 327 -6.77 0.00 -18.47
C PHE A 327 -5.73 -0.10 -17.34
N LEU A 328 -5.74 -1.19 -16.56
CA LEU A 328 -4.79 -1.40 -15.47
C LEU A 328 -3.34 -1.48 -15.98
N LEU A 329 -3.07 -2.19 -17.06
CA LEU A 329 -1.73 -2.27 -17.66
C LEU A 329 -1.22 -0.90 -18.08
N VAL A 330 -2.02 -0.14 -18.83
CA VAL A 330 -1.62 1.17 -19.34
C VAL A 330 -1.46 2.18 -18.21
N ALA A 331 -2.44 2.26 -17.29
CA ALA A 331 -2.36 3.18 -16.15
C ALA A 331 -1.19 2.85 -15.22
N GLY A 332 -0.92 1.56 -14.99
CA GLY A 332 0.23 1.11 -14.21
C GLY A 332 1.57 1.47 -14.85
N ALA A 333 1.69 1.33 -16.16
CA ALA A 333 2.91 1.73 -16.88
C ALA A 333 3.15 3.24 -16.82
N ILE A 334 2.10 4.05 -16.97
CA ILE A 334 2.18 5.51 -16.79
C ILE A 334 2.61 5.84 -15.35
N GLY A 335 2.01 5.19 -14.35
CA GLY A 335 2.40 5.33 -12.95
C GLY A 335 3.87 4.95 -12.69
N ALA A 336 4.37 3.90 -13.36
CA ALA A 336 5.78 3.49 -13.28
C ALA A 336 6.73 4.55 -13.87
N LEU A 337 6.32 5.24 -14.95
CA LEU A 337 7.09 6.36 -15.52
C LEU A 337 7.17 7.53 -14.54
N TYR A 338 6.07 7.88 -13.85
CA TYR A 338 6.10 8.90 -12.81
C TYR A 338 7.02 8.49 -11.66
N LYS A 339 6.88 7.27 -11.14
CA LYS A 339 7.72 6.78 -10.04
C LYS A 339 9.22 6.78 -10.40
N LYS A 340 9.56 6.53 -11.65
CA LYS A 340 10.95 6.53 -12.12
C LYS A 340 11.57 7.92 -12.20
N ASN A 341 10.76 8.94 -12.50
CA ASN A 341 11.22 10.29 -12.82
C ASN A 341 10.85 11.33 -11.77
N ALA A 342 10.13 10.95 -10.71
CA ALA A 342 9.75 11.81 -9.62
C ALA A 342 10.45 11.39 -8.32
N SER A 343 10.43 12.27 -7.32
CA SER A 343 10.85 11.97 -5.95
C SER A 343 10.05 10.78 -5.38
N ILE A 344 10.71 9.97 -4.58
CA ILE A 344 10.16 8.73 -4.01
C ILE A 344 9.14 9.01 -2.89
N SER A 345 9.18 10.18 -2.30
CA SER A 345 8.34 10.58 -1.17
C SER A 345 7.67 11.92 -1.44
N GLY A 346 6.36 11.90 -1.69
CA GLY A 346 5.56 13.14 -1.73
C GLY A 346 5.52 13.88 -0.39
N ALA A 347 6.11 13.35 0.66
CA ALA A 347 6.31 14.02 1.94
C ALA A 347 7.58 14.89 1.97
N GLU A 348 8.50 14.72 1.02
CA GLU A 348 9.74 15.48 0.92
C GLU A 348 9.59 16.72 0.03
N ASP A 349 8.65 16.68 -0.92
CA ASP A 349 8.44 17.74 -1.91
C ASP A 349 7.16 18.56 -1.64
N GLY A 350 6.42 18.25 -0.60
CA GLY A 350 5.06 18.77 -0.27
C GLY A 350 4.89 19.94 0.54
#